data_38520049de2809bb375162ba98d7ac67
#
_entry.id   38520049de2809bb375162ba98d7ac67
#
_cell.length_a   1.000
_cell.length_b   1.000
_cell.length_c   1.000
_cell.angle_alpha   90.00
_cell.angle_beta   90.00
_cell.angle_gamma   90.00
#
_symmetry.space_group_name_H-M   'P 1'
#
loop_
_entity.id
_entity.type
_entity.pdbx_description
1 polymer ?
#
loop_
_entity_poly.entity_id
_entity_poly.type
_entity_poly.pdbx_seq_one_letter_code
_entity_poly.pdbx_strand_id
1 'polypeptide(L)'
;VNIVKDSKAEIHGVLNSYQNGTLGGNVVFASSQGFLVGASGVVNVGQLTVRTPTEGDLDELIAGTKTVDDTLAVSPTGLITIDGKVNASDGIDLQGARVNVGSGGKLIAGNALNADYVATAAVNTGDYTAPTALVKDGGTIHIVAGGAFGSGDALIAGDLLADGGITIEANSIEITSAGVLDARDKVTTNAHGNVTLTASSVQEVGMGIAVAKSSVTLAGQVHANDVTATAQSTATASFYEDPVAGLTIMALGPFTGAGFYLMAADAEATVDVEGTANVQASGNVTMASESHALSQASQINTSGGKGSLSAIYNTSDATSTTRIKSGATVQSGGDLTVAAHNEAFIAASALDVIAADANKLVVAIAVGESDVDATAVIESGAVLAADSLVLAAENQNYYSVSASAMGLKDTEYGIAVAVGDFNTNATAEMGASLGTDTAKTGDVSITALDRTVHQQVKSGVTVGSNT
;
A
#
# COMPACT_ATOMS: atom_id res chain seq x y z
N VAL A 1 22.82 -13.91 16.33
CA VAL A 1 21.63 -13.11 16.57
C VAL A 1 21.76 -12.39 17.90
N ASN A 2 21.53 -11.09 17.93
CA ASN A 2 21.49 -10.28 19.15
C ASN A 2 20.00 -10.02 19.47
N ILE A 3 19.51 -10.65 20.53
CA ILE A 3 18.14 -10.48 20.98
C ILE A 3 18.14 -9.51 22.16
N VAL A 4 17.38 -8.42 22.04
CA VAL A 4 17.24 -7.40 23.08
C VAL A 4 15.79 -7.38 23.56
N LYS A 5 15.57 -7.90 24.76
CA LYS A 5 14.27 -7.93 25.42
C LYS A 5 14.13 -6.71 26.32
N ASP A 6 12.92 -6.18 26.43
CA ASP A 6 12.53 -5.10 27.33
C ASP A 6 13.13 -3.70 27.04
N SER A 7 13.91 -3.57 25.98
CA SER A 7 14.46 -2.26 25.56
C SER A 7 14.71 -2.20 24.06
N LYS A 8 14.87 -0.99 23.55
CA LYS A 8 15.35 -0.76 22.19
C LYS A 8 16.83 -1.15 22.08
N ALA A 9 17.22 -1.75 20.97
CA ALA A 9 18.64 -1.93 20.65
C ALA A 9 19.22 -0.61 20.12
N GLU A 10 20.23 -0.05 20.77
CA GLU A 10 20.79 1.26 20.43
C GLU A 10 22.30 1.19 20.15
N ILE A 11 22.72 1.82 19.05
CA ILE A 11 24.13 1.92 18.64
C ILE A 11 24.51 3.38 18.53
N HIS A 12 25.33 3.88 19.47
CA HIS A 12 25.87 5.24 19.52
C HIS A 12 27.38 5.30 19.23
N GLY A 13 28.02 4.16 19.10
CA GLY A 13 29.44 4.01 18.78
C GLY A 13 29.65 3.22 17.52
N VAL A 14 30.82 2.63 17.36
CA VAL A 14 31.19 1.83 16.18
C VAL A 14 30.99 0.35 16.48
N LEU A 15 30.18 -0.33 15.67
CA LEU A 15 30.06 -1.78 15.64
C LEU A 15 30.69 -2.31 14.37
N ASN A 16 31.74 -3.12 14.51
CA ASN A 16 32.40 -3.77 13.39
C ASN A 16 32.23 -5.28 13.48
N SER A 17 31.83 -5.91 12.38
CA SER A 17 31.85 -7.35 12.21
C SER A 17 32.96 -7.73 11.24
N TYR A 18 33.93 -8.50 11.74
CA TYR A 18 35.05 -8.97 10.94
C TYR A 18 35.10 -10.49 10.87
N GLN A 19 35.35 -11.00 9.70
CA GLN A 19 35.64 -12.39 9.44
C GLN A 19 36.97 -12.48 8.69
N ASN A 20 37.95 -13.17 9.32
CA ASN A 20 39.32 -13.32 8.76
C ASN A 20 40.00 -11.97 8.41
N GLY A 21 39.82 -10.95 9.24
CA GLY A 21 40.46 -9.64 9.05
C GLY A 21 39.78 -8.72 8.00
N THR A 22 38.69 -9.16 7.39
CA THR A 22 37.88 -8.38 6.47
C THR A 22 36.51 -8.08 7.04
N LEU A 23 35.90 -7.00 6.60
CA LEU A 23 34.51 -6.68 6.92
C LEU A 23 33.62 -7.84 6.42
N GLY A 24 32.82 -8.44 7.29
CA GLY A 24 32.02 -9.60 6.91
C GLY A 24 31.18 -10.12 8.06
N GLY A 25 30.45 -11.18 7.77
CA GLY A 25 29.54 -11.81 8.72
C GLY A 25 28.18 -11.11 8.80
N ASN A 26 27.16 -11.92 9.06
CA ASN A 26 25.79 -11.46 9.18
C ASN A 26 25.52 -11.07 10.64
N VAL A 27 25.10 -9.84 10.86
CA VAL A 27 24.69 -9.33 12.16
C VAL A 27 23.19 -9.17 12.18
N VAL A 28 22.56 -9.80 13.15
CA VAL A 28 21.11 -9.78 13.30
C VAL A 28 20.76 -9.15 14.64
N PHE A 29 19.83 -8.20 14.63
CA PHE A 29 19.19 -7.65 15.82
C PHE A 29 17.70 -7.98 15.80
N ALA A 30 17.18 -8.44 16.94
CA ALA A 30 15.76 -8.63 17.17
C ALA A 30 15.35 -7.96 18.48
N SER A 31 14.38 -7.02 18.42
CA SER A 31 13.85 -6.31 19.58
C SER A 31 12.42 -5.86 19.34
N SER A 32 11.50 -6.20 20.24
CA SER A 32 10.09 -5.76 20.17
C SER A 32 9.92 -4.24 20.33
N GLN A 33 10.90 -3.58 20.98
CA GLN A 33 10.87 -2.14 21.25
C GLN A 33 11.52 -1.29 20.14
N GLY A 34 12.21 -1.94 19.18
CA GLY A 34 12.82 -1.27 18.02
C GLY A 34 14.34 -1.26 18.01
N PHE A 35 14.89 -0.51 17.06
CA PHE A 35 16.32 -0.40 16.79
C PHE A 35 16.70 1.04 16.47
N LEU A 36 17.84 1.49 16.99
CA LEU A 36 18.36 2.85 16.75
C LEU A 36 19.84 2.79 16.39
N VAL A 37 20.21 3.41 15.29
CA VAL A 37 21.58 3.86 15.03
C VAL A 37 21.58 5.36 15.21
N GLY A 38 22.09 5.86 16.35
CA GLY A 38 22.14 7.27 16.65
C GLY A 38 23.11 8.03 15.73
N ALA A 39 23.06 9.36 15.72
CA ALA A 39 23.83 10.20 14.80
C ALA A 39 25.36 9.96 14.84
N SER A 40 25.92 9.52 15.95
CA SER A 40 27.33 9.11 16.08
C SER A 40 27.55 7.60 15.85
N GLY A 41 26.47 6.84 15.66
CA GLY A 41 26.54 5.39 15.46
C GLY A 41 27.05 5.02 14.08
N VAL A 42 27.90 4.00 14.01
CA VAL A 42 28.40 3.42 12.75
C VAL A 42 28.35 1.90 12.87
N VAL A 43 27.74 1.26 11.89
CA VAL A 43 27.65 -0.21 11.80
C VAL A 43 28.38 -0.64 10.53
N ASN A 44 29.41 -1.50 10.67
CA ASN A 44 30.18 -2.05 9.55
C ASN A 44 30.08 -3.58 9.60
N VAL A 45 29.38 -4.18 8.62
CA VAL A 45 29.03 -5.60 8.62
C VAL A 45 29.08 -6.21 7.21
N GLY A 46 29.02 -7.53 7.10
CA GLY A 46 28.72 -8.21 5.84
C GLY A 46 27.27 -7.98 5.44
N GLN A 47 26.35 -8.38 6.34
CA GLN A 47 24.91 -8.14 6.20
C GLN A 47 24.33 -7.65 7.52
N LEU A 48 23.44 -6.68 7.47
CA LEU A 48 22.63 -6.28 8.62
C LEU A 48 21.19 -6.74 8.43
N THR A 49 20.67 -7.49 9.40
CA THR A 49 19.25 -7.83 9.49
C THR A 49 18.67 -7.29 10.78
N VAL A 50 17.61 -6.51 10.69
CA VAL A 50 16.88 -5.98 11.86
C VAL A 50 15.44 -6.41 11.78
N ARG A 51 14.96 -7.00 12.88
CA ARG A 51 13.56 -7.41 13.03
C ARG A 51 13.00 -6.81 14.32
N THR A 52 11.77 -6.35 14.26
CA THR A 52 11.06 -5.90 15.46
C THR A 52 9.82 -6.76 15.69
N PRO A 53 10.02 -8.03 16.13
CA PRO A 53 8.92 -8.97 16.30
C PRO A 53 8.08 -8.61 17.53
N THR A 54 6.86 -9.18 17.61
CA THR A 54 6.08 -9.16 18.84
C THR A 54 6.84 -9.85 19.99
N GLU A 55 6.44 -9.59 21.23
CA GLU A 55 7.07 -10.26 22.39
C GLU A 55 6.90 -11.78 22.34
N GLY A 56 5.76 -12.29 21.83
CA GLY A 56 5.54 -13.72 21.67
C GLY A 56 6.54 -14.34 20.68
N ASP A 57 6.72 -13.74 19.51
CA ASP A 57 7.70 -14.21 18.53
C ASP A 57 9.15 -14.05 19.02
N LEU A 58 9.41 -12.99 19.81
CA LEU A 58 10.73 -12.80 20.43
C LEU A 58 11.04 -13.93 21.44
N ASP A 59 10.06 -14.35 22.24
CA ASP A 59 10.22 -15.47 23.16
C ASP A 59 10.43 -16.80 22.42
N GLU A 60 9.78 -16.99 21.26
CA GLU A 60 10.01 -18.16 20.39
C GLU A 60 11.41 -18.16 19.75
N LEU A 61 11.93 -16.99 19.37
CA LEU A 61 13.32 -16.84 18.93
C LEU A 61 14.31 -17.19 20.04
N ILE A 62 14.06 -16.74 21.28
CA ILE A 62 14.88 -17.06 22.46
C ILE A 62 14.86 -18.58 22.77
N ALA A 63 13.68 -19.20 22.65
CA ALA A 63 13.50 -20.62 22.84
C ALA A 63 14.09 -21.48 21.71
N GLY A 64 14.44 -20.85 20.56
CA GLY A 64 14.94 -21.56 19.39
C GLY A 64 13.85 -22.33 18.62
N THR A 65 12.58 -22.01 18.85
CA THR A 65 11.43 -22.59 18.12
C THR A 65 11.11 -21.85 16.83
N LYS A 66 11.57 -20.60 16.72
CA LYS A 66 11.60 -19.81 15.46
C LYS A 66 13.01 -19.29 15.18
N THR A 67 13.23 -18.91 13.93
CA THR A 67 14.43 -18.22 13.44
C THR A 67 14.04 -16.85 12.90
N VAL A 68 15.00 -16.00 12.63
CA VAL A 68 14.77 -14.67 12.03
C VAL A 68 14.34 -14.73 10.56
N ASP A 69 14.49 -15.88 9.94
CA ASP A 69 14.06 -16.15 8.56
C ASP A 69 12.62 -16.66 8.49
N ASP A 70 12.00 -16.97 9.64
CA ASP A 70 10.58 -17.31 9.71
C ASP A 70 9.70 -16.05 9.63
N THR A 71 8.44 -16.22 9.28
CA THR A 71 7.47 -15.14 9.33
C THR A 71 7.24 -14.71 10.78
N LEU A 72 7.72 -13.52 11.12
CA LEU A 72 7.56 -12.91 12.43
C LEU A 72 6.48 -11.84 12.38
N ALA A 73 5.58 -11.85 13.35
CA ALA A 73 4.61 -10.77 13.52
C ALA A 73 5.33 -9.51 14.02
N VAL A 74 5.11 -8.38 13.34
CA VAL A 74 5.77 -7.12 13.68
C VAL A 74 5.12 -6.50 14.92
N SER A 75 5.95 -6.08 15.88
CA SER A 75 5.50 -5.34 17.07
C SER A 75 4.96 -3.96 16.67
N PRO A 76 3.77 -3.56 17.12
CA PRO A 76 3.21 -2.24 16.78
C PRO A 76 4.05 -1.05 17.33
N THR A 77 4.94 -1.30 18.29
CA THR A 77 5.87 -0.32 18.85
C THR A 77 7.26 -0.39 18.24
N GLY A 78 7.50 -1.34 17.32
CA GLY A 78 8.79 -1.60 16.70
C GLY A 78 9.24 -0.50 15.74
N LEU A 79 9.85 0.58 16.26
CA LEU A 79 10.41 1.66 15.46
C LEU A 79 11.88 1.41 15.14
N ILE A 80 12.23 1.41 13.85
CA ILE A 80 13.62 1.43 13.38
C ILE A 80 13.99 2.87 13.01
N THR A 81 15.05 3.39 13.62
CA THR A 81 15.55 4.74 13.34
C THR A 81 17.03 4.69 12.98
N ILE A 82 17.40 5.28 11.87
CA ILE A 82 18.79 5.36 11.40
C ILE A 82 19.14 6.85 11.20
N ASP A 83 19.81 7.43 12.19
CA ASP A 83 20.37 8.79 12.12
C ASP A 83 21.88 8.77 11.85
N GLY A 84 22.51 7.62 12.06
CA GLY A 84 23.92 7.35 11.82
C GLY A 84 24.15 6.59 10.52
N LYS A 85 25.19 5.77 10.50
CA LYS A 85 25.69 5.14 9.28
C LYS A 85 25.68 3.62 9.38
N VAL A 86 25.19 2.96 8.35
CA VAL A 86 25.23 1.52 8.19
C VAL A 86 25.90 1.17 6.88
N ASN A 87 27.00 0.44 6.97
CA ASN A 87 27.78 -0.04 5.84
C ASN A 87 27.71 -1.57 5.83
N ALA A 88 27.20 -2.14 4.75
CA ALA A 88 27.13 -3.58 4.55
C ALA A 88 27.71 -3.99 3.21
N SER A 89 28.54 -5.05 3.18
CA SER A 89 29.11 -5.54 1.91
C SER A 89 28.09 -6.32 1.08
N ASP A 90 27.11 -6.97 1.72
CA ASP A 90 26.15 -7.85 1.06
C ASP A 90 24.75 -7.24 1.01
N GLY A 91 24.27 -6.68 2.13
CA GLY A 91 22.94 -6.13 2.16
C GLY A 91 22.47 -5.64 3.51
N ILE A 92 21.37 -4.90 3.48
CA ILE A 92 20.68 -4.35 4.64
C ILE A 92 19.22 -4.73 4.54
N ASP A 93 18.69 -5.38 5.56
CA ASP A 93 17.30 -5.85 5.62
C ASP A 93 16.65 -5.39 6.94
N LEU A 94 15.75 -4.44 6.85
CA LEU A 94 15.08 -3.80 7.98
C LEU A 94 13.58 -4.08 7.94
N GLN A 95 13.04 -4.69 9.01
CA GLN A 95 11.60 -4.90 9.16
C GLN A 95 11.12 -4.42 10.52
N GLY A 96 10.24 -3.42 10.51
CA GLY A 96 9.66 -2.82 11.71
C GLY A 96 8.26 -2.27 11.46
N ALA A 97 7.56 -1.87 12.53
CA ALA A 97 6.26 -1.19 12.38
C ALA A 97 6.41 0.13 11.63
N ARG A 98 7.51 0.82 11.89
CA ARG A 98 7.91 2.04 11.17
C ARG A 98 9.40 2.05 10.93
N VAL A 99 9.81 2.59 9.80
CA VAL A 99 11.24 2.77 9.49
C VAL A 99 11.49 4.23 9.14
N ASN A 100 12.40 4.87 9.87
CA ASN A 100 12.79 6.25 9.69
C ASN A 100 14.31 6.33 9.44
N VAL A 101 14.69 6.81 8.27
CA VAL A 101 16.08 7.18 7.96
C VAL A 101 16.18 8.70 7.99
N GLY A 102 16.76 9.22 9.08
CA GLY A 102 16.91 10.66 9.30
C GLY A 102 17.83 11.32 8.27
N SER A 103 17.83 12.65 8.19
CA SER A 103 18.61 13.42 7.22
C SER A 103 20.15 13.23 7.33
N GLY A 104 20.64 12.77 8.49
CA GLY A 104 22.03 12.36 8.68
C GLY A 104 22.29 10.87 8.47
N GLY A 105 21.21 10.10 8.35
CA GLY A 105 21.25 8.64 8.21
C GLY A 105 21.76 8.22 6.83
N LYS A 106 22.57 7.16 6.83
CA LYS A 106 23.10 6.57 5.59
C LYS A 106 23.06 5.06 5.67
N LEU A 107 22.41 4.45 4.70
CA LEU A 107 22.44 3.02 4.45
C LEU A 107 23.23 2.77 3.17
N ILE A 108 24.31 2.00 3.24
CA ILE A 108 25.20 1.75 2.11
C ILE A 108 25.44 0.27 1.98
N ALA A 109 25.13 -0.31 0.82
CA ALA A 109 25.29 -1.72 0.52
C ALA A 109 26.08 -1.96 -0.77
N GLY A 110 26.92 -3.00 -0.77
CA GLY A 110 27.66 -3.45 -1.95
C GLY A 110 28.72 -2.47 -2.43
N ASN A 111 28.87 -2.35 -3.73
CA ASN A 111 29.82 -1.45 -4.41
C ASN A 111 29.52 0.04 -4.25
N ALA A 112 28.37 0.38 -3.68
CA ALA A 112 28.11 1.74 -3.26
C ALA A 112 29.03 2.17 -2.09
N LEU A 113 29.71 1.21 -1.42
CA LEU A 113 30.74 1.50 -0.43
C LEU A 113 31.93 2.23 -1.08
N ASN A 114 32.05 3.49 -0.76
CA ASN A 114 33.21 4.28 -1.14
C ASN A 114 34.39 3.89 -0.22
N ALA A 115 35.58 3.65 -0.75
CA ALA A 115 36.79 3.34 0.00
C ALA A 115 37.11 4.38 1.10
N ASP A 116 36.85 5.66 0.85
CA ASP A 116 37.02 6.74 1.82
C ASP A 116 36.06 6.64 3.01
N TYR A 117 34.93 5.98 2.82
CA TYR A 117 33.92 5.83 3.83
C TYR A 117 34.26 4.77 4.87
N VAL A 118 34.81 3.65 4.41
CA VAL A 118 35.32 2.58 5.28
C VAL A 118 36.53 3.07 6.07
N ALA A 119 37.41 3.83 5.44
CA ALA A 119 38.55 4.45 6.10
C ALA A 119 38.16 5.42 7.21
N THR A 120 37.14 6.25 7.02
CA THR A 120 36.65 7.19 8.03
C THR A 120 36.00 6.47 9.23
N ALA A 121 35.34 5.34 9.01
CA ALA A 121 34.76 4.52 10.06
C ALA A 121 35.85 3.78 10.89
N ALA A 122 36.97 3.39 10.27
CA ALA A 122 38.08 2.69 10.92
C ALA A 122 38.94 3.60 11.81
N VAL A 123 39.01 4.90 11.51
CA VAL A 123 39.85 5.86 12.24
C VAL A 123 39.44 6.07 13.70
N ASN A 124 38.22 5.75 14.08
CA ASN A 124 37.77 5.88 15.47
C ASN A 124 38.05 4.67 16.39
N THR A 125 38.69 3.62 15.90
CA THR A 125 38.87 2.36 16.67
C THR A 125 40.29 2.11 17.19
N GLY A 126 41.23 3.04 17.03
CA GLY A 126 42.52 3.07 17.71
C GLY A 126 43.56 2.00 17.30
N ASP A 127 43.17 0.82 16.84
CA ASP A 127 44.05 -0.31 16.58
C ASP A 127 43.74 -1.15 15.31
N TYR A 128 42.82 -0.71 14.45
CA TYR A 128 42.49 -1.45 13.23
C TYR A 128 43.14 -0.83 12.00
N THR A 129 43.96 -1.60 11.30
CA THR A 129 44.25 -1.34 9.87
C THR A 129 42.91 -1.29 9.14
N ALA A 130 42.66 -0.18 8.43
CA ALA A 130 41.45 -0.02 7.61
C ALA A 130 41.27 -1.31 6.76
N PRO A 131 40.16 -2.03 6.87
CA PRO A 131 39.94 -3.17 6.03
C PRO A 131 39.96 -2.68 4.58
N THR A 132 40.71 -3.35 3.73
CA THR A 132 40.54 -3.22 2.29
C THR A 132 39.08 -3.51 2.03
N ALA A 133 38.33 -2.52 1.55
CA ALA A 133 36.93 -2.66 1.30
C ALA A 133 36.71 -3.91 0.45
N LEU A 134 36.02 -4.91 0.98
CA LEU A 134 35.46 -5.96 0.16
C LEU A 134 34.30 -5.32 -0.59
N VAL A 135 34.60 -4.87 -1.78
CA VAL A 135 33.62 -4.41 -2.72
C VAL A 135 32.99 -5.67 -3.30
N LYS A 136 31.78 -5.99 -2.88
CA LYS A 136 30.96 -7.01 -3.53
C LYS A 136 29.94 -6.34 -4.41
N ASP A 137 29.81 -6.85 -5.63
CA ASP A 137 28.74 -6.42 -6.52
C ASP A 137 27.39 -6.93 -6.02
N GLY A 138 26.34 -6.16 -6.17
CA GLY A 138 24.98 -6.58 -5.96
C GLY A 138 24.45 -6.43 -4.53
N GLY A 139 25.04 -5.54 -3.73
CA GLY A 139 24.51 -5.23 -2.40
C GLY A 139 23.12 -4.60 -2.46
N THR A 140 22.19 -5.07 -1.64
CA THR A 140 20.78 -4.63 -1.65
C THR A 140 20.37 -3.95 -0.36
N ILE A 141 19.41 -3.03 -0.45
CA ILE A 141 18.70 -2.48 0.70
C ILE A 141 17.23 -2.87 0.57
N HIS A 142 16.74 -3.58 1.59
CA HIS A 142 15.33 -3.95 1.71
C HIS A 142 14.75 -3.40 3.00
N ILE A 143 13.68 -2.62 2.89
CA ILE A 143 12.98 -2.01 4.01
C ILE A 143 11.51 -2.42 3.96
N VAL A 144 11.01 -3.00 5.05
CA VAL A 144 9.60 -3.33 5.24
C VAL A 144 9.08 -2.59 6.46
N ALA A 145 8.14 -1.67 6.27
CA ALA A 145 7.46 -0.98 7.36
C ALA A 145 6.02 -1.49 7.49
N GLY A 146 5.69 -2.01 8.66
CA GLY A 146 4.40 -2.61 8.97
C GLY A 146 4.44 -4.13 9.08
N GLY A 147 3.33 -4.71 9.54
CA GLY A 147 3.11 -6.15 9.61
C GLY A 147 2.54 -6.72 8.31
N ALA A 148 2.04 -7.96 8.37
CA ALA A 148 1.49 -8.71 7.22
C ALA A 148 0.35 -8.00 6.43
N PHE A 149 -0.13 -6.87 6.92
CA PHE A 149 -1.21 -6.06 6.31
C PHE A 149 -0.76 -4.62 5.98
N GLY A 150 0.55 -4.34 5.91
CA GLY A 150 1.06 -3.06 5.46
C GLY A 150 0.51 -1.84 6.25
N SER A 151 0.58 -1.87 7.58
CA SER A 151 0.07 -0.77 8.42
C SER A 151 1.18 0.15 8.92
N GLY A 152 2.26 0.29 8.19
CA GLY A 152 3.42 1.04 8.63
C GLY A 152 3.90 2.11 7.66
N ASP A 153 4.68 3.04 8.18
CA ASP A 153 5.22 4.15 7.43
C ASP A 153 6.74 4.02 7.26
N ALA A 154 7.24 4.28 6.06
CA ALA A 154 8.65 4.44 5.75
C ALA A 154 8.95 5.90 5.41
N LEU A 155 9.75 6.57 6.25
CA LEU A 155 10.18 7.96 6.04
C LEU A 155 11.68 7.98 5.74
N ILE A 156 12.06 8.43 4.57
CA ILE A 156 13.45 8.47 4.10
C ILE A 156 13.86 9.92 3.85
N ALA A 157 14.63 10.47 4.77
CA ALA A 157 15.24 11.79 4.66
C ALA A 157 16.77 11.71 4.47
N GLY A 158 17.37 10.53 4.59
CA GLY A 158 18.78 10.26 4.43
C GLY A 158 19.12 9.56 3.12
N ASP A 159 20.34 9.03 3.02
CA ASP A 159 20.88 8.41 1.82
C ASP A 159 20.75 6.88 1.90
N LEU A 160 20.16 6.27 0.88
CA LEU A 160 20.15 4.84 0.62
C LEU A 160 20.94 4.58 -0.66
N LEU A 161 22.07 3.89 -0.55
CA LEU A 161 22.99 3.65 -1.65
C LEU A 161 23.23 2.14 -1.79
N ALA A 162 22.84 1.54 -2.93
CA ALA A 162 22.95 0.09 -3.11
C ALA A 162 23.03 -0.28 -4.59
N ASP A 163 24.12 -0.86 -5.02
CA ASP A 163 24.34 -1.22 -6.43
C ASP A 163 23.49 -2.41 -6.92
N GLY A 164 23.01 -3.26 -6.01
CA GLY A 164 22.11 -4.37 -6.33
C GLY A 164 20.62 -4.00 -6.34
N GLY A 165 20.29 -2.82 -5.80
CA GLY A 165 18.91 -2.31 -5.78
C GLY A 165 18.39 -1.92 -4.40
N ILE A 166 17.31 -1.13 -4.41
CA ILE A 166 16.64 -0.63 -3.22
C ILE A 166 15.16 -0.99 -3.33
N THR A 167 14.64 -1.71 -2.33
CA THR A 167 13.22 -2.07 -2.23
C THR A 167 12.66 -1.53 -0.93
N ILE A 168 11.56 -0.80 -0.99
CA ILE A 168 10.83 -0.30 0.17
C ILE A 168 9.37 -0.72 0.05
N GLU A 169 8.87 -1.42 1.07
CA GLU A 169 7.50 -1.87 1.19
C GLU A 169 6.88 -1.29 2.46
N ALA A 170 5.75 -0.60 2.34
CA ALA A 170 5.06 0.04 3.46
C ALA A 170 3.58 0.28 3.15
N ASN A 171 2.83 0.83 4.10
CA ASN A 171 1.51 1.41 3.84
C ASN A 171 1.65 2.82 3.25
N SER A 172 2.60 3.59 3.79
CA SER A 172 2.94 4.91 3.28
C SER A 172 4.46 5.04 3.15
N ILE A 173 4.93 5.50 2.01
CA ILE A 173 6.34 5.75 1.72
C ILE A 173 6.52 7.23 1.42
N GLU A 174 7.39 7.90 2.17
CA GLU A 174 7.77 9.28 1.94
C GLU A 174 9.28 9.38 1.75
N ILE A 175 9.72 9.78 0.56
CA ILE A 175 11.09 10.17 0.27
C ILE A 175 11.11 11.70 0.29
N THR A 176 11.67 12.27 1.36
CA THR A 176 11.70 13.74 1.52
C THR A 176 12.63 14.41 0.51
N SER A 177 12.58 15.73 0.41
CA SER A 177 13.46 16.49 -0.50
C SER A 177 14.97 16.35 -0.18
N ALA A 178 15.30 15.89 1.04
CA ALA A 178 16.68 15.59 1.45
C ALA A 178 17.08 14.13 1.15
N GLY A 179 16.11 13.24 0.92
CA GLY A 179 16.34 11.82 0.70
C GLY A 179 16.99 11.53 -0.65
N VAL A 180 17.91 10.56 -0.66
CA VAL A 180 18.59 10.10 -1.86
C VAL A 180 18.49 8.59 -1.94
N LEU A 181 17.94 8.08 -3.03
CA LEU A 181 17.95 6.66 -3.39
C LEU A 181 18.88 6.50 -4.61
N ASP A 182 20.03 5.87 -4.43
CA ASP A 182 21.02 5.71 -5.51
C ASP A 182 21.39 4.23 -5.65
N ALA A 183 20.88 3.61 -6.70
CA ALA A 183 21.13 2.21 -7.02
C ALA A 183 22.27 2.02 -8.06
N ARG A 184 23.09 3.04 -8.30
CA ARG A 184 24.19 2.96 -9.26
C ARG A 184 25.43 2.36 -8.63
N ASP A 185 26.18 1.60 -9.43
CA ASP A 185 27.55 1.23 -9.11
C ASP A 185 28.48 2.46 -9.17
N LYS A 186 29.14 2.73 -8.06
CA LYS A 186 30.07 3.85 -7.96
C LYS A 186 31.36 3.65 -8.74
N VAL A 187 31.69 2.41 -9.12
CA VAL A 187 32.93 2.08 -9.85
C VAL A 187 32.74 2.29 -11.35
N THR A 188 31.61 1.89 -11.90
CA THR A 188 31.38 1.96 -13.36
C THR A 188 30.46 3.10 -13.79
N THR A 189 29.85 3.82 -12.85
CA THR A 189 28.88 4.91 -13.09
C THR A 189 27.65 4.51 -13.92
N ASN A 190 27.49 3.24 -14.22
CA ASN A 190 26.30 2.69 -14.86
C ASN A 190 25.27 2.36 -13.80
N ALA A 191 24.00 2.55 -14.09
CA ALA A 191 22.93 2.08 -13.22
C ALA A 191 22.87 0.56 -13.29
N HIS A 192 22.96 -0.12 -12.16
CA HIS A 192 22.94 -1.58 -12.08
C HIS A 192 21.72 -2.11 -11.36
N GLY A 193 21.29 -1.43 -10.30
CA GLY A 193 20.14 -1.85 -9.49
C GLY A 193 18.88 -1.06 -9.82
N ASN A 194 17.75 -1.61 -9.43
CA ASN A 194 16.44 -0.97 -9.55
C ASN A 194 16.06 -0.32 -8.22
N VAL A 195 15.21 0.70 -8.27
CA VAL A 195 14.51 1.25 -7.11
C VAL A 195 13.04 0.87 -7.22
N THR A 196 12.56 0.11 -6.22
CA THR A 196 11.17 -0.32 -6.13
C THR A 196 10.55 0.18 -4.83
N LEU A 197 9.49 0.96 -4.95
CA LEU A 197 8.70 1.51 -3.86
C LEU A 197 7.28 0.96 -3.99
N THR A 198 6.84 0.17 -3.02
CA THR A 198 5.52 -0.44 -3.03
C THR A 198 4.78 -0.07 -1.75
N ALA A 199 3.82 0.83 -1.86
CA ALA A 199 2.86 1.09 -0.79
C ALA A 199 1.64 0.21 -0.97
N SER A 200 1.25 -0.51 0.10
CA SER A 200 0.11 -1.42 0.04
C SER A 200 -0.73 -1.35 1.31
N SER A 201 -2.04 -1.29 1.14
CA SER A 201 -3.02 -1.34 2.23
C SER A 201 -4.15 -2.28 1.87
N VAL A 202 -4.39 -3.26 2.73
CA VAL A 202 -5.51 -4.20 2.56
C VAL A 202 -6.34 -4.20 3.83
N GLN A 203 -7.65 -3.96 3.70
CA GLN A 203 -8.59 -4.07 4.81
C GLN A 203 -9.82 -4.87 4.39
N GLU A 204 -10.08 -5.92 5.14
CA GLU A 204 -11.25 -6.78 4.95
C GLU A 204 -12.10 -6.79 6.22
N VAL A 205 -13.39 -6.55 6.08
CA VAL A 205 -14.36 -6.65 7.18
C VAL A 205 -15.56 -7.50 6.75
N GLY A 206 -16.04 -8.32 7.68
CA GLY A 206 -17.22 -9.13 7.42
C GLY A 206 -18.50 -8.30 7.39
N MET A 207 -18.61 -7.27 8.24
CA MET A 207 -19.74 -6.34 8.30
C MET A 207 -19.25 -5.00 8.82
N GLY A 208 -19.62 -3.91 8.16
CA GLY A 208 -19.24 -2.55 8.56
C GLY A 208 -18.46 -1.79 7.50
N ILE A 209 -17.44 -1.07 7.91
CA ILE A 209 -16.68 -0.15 7.06
C ILE A 209 -15.24 -0.65 6.94
N ALA A 210 -14.81 -0.92 5.70
CA ALA A 210 -13.42 -1.17 5.35
C ALA A 210 -12.82 0.10 4.74
N VAL A 211 -11.66 0.54 5.25
CA VAL A 211 -10.94 1.70 4.71
C VAL A 211 -9.48 1.32 4.51
N ALA A 212 -9.03 1.33 3.26
CA ALA A 212 -7.66 1.03 2.89
C ALA A 212 -7.03 2.23 2.19
N LYS A 213 -5.88 2.71 2.71
CA LYS A 213 -5.16 3.85 2.13
C LYS A 213 -3.69 3.53 1.99
N SER A 214 -3.12 3.80 0.83
CA SER A 214 -1.70 3.66 0.55
C SER A 214 -1.14 4.84 -0.21
N SER A 215 0.12 5.20 0.05
CA SER A 215 0.73 6.33 -0.63
C SER A 215 2.23 6.18 -0.84
N VAL A 216 2.71 6.68 -1.98
CA VAL A 216 4.13 6.91 -2.27
C VAL A 216 4.32 8.38 -2.59
N THR A 217 5.13 9.08 -1.81
CA THR A 217 5.50 10.48 -2.05
C THR A 217 7.00 10.57 -2.34
N LEU A 218 7.35 11.06 -3.52
CA LEU A 218 8.73 11.27 -3.96
C LEU A 218 9.03 12.77 -4.03
N ALA A 219 9.86 13.27 -3.13
CA ALA A 219 10.35 14.66 -3.15
C ALA A 219 11.88 14.76 -3.31
N GLY A 220 12.60 13.65 -3.17
CA GLY A 220 14.05 13.54 -3.18
C GLY A 220 14.65 13.16 -4.53
N GLN A 221 15.90 12.66 -4.48
CA GLN A 221 16.64 12.22 -5.65
C GLN A 221 16.58 10.69 -5.78
N VAL A 222 16.31 10.20 -6.99
CA VAL A 222 16.30 8.76 -7.30
C VAL A 222 17.16 8.52 -8.54
N HIS A 223 18.17 7.65 -8.43
CA HIS A 223 19.03 7.23 -9.53
C HIS A 223 19.08 5.70 -9.59
N ALA A 224 18.63 5.12 -10.70
CA ALA A 224 18.54 3.66 -10.83
C ALA A 224 18.63 3.19 -12.28
N ASN A 225 18.62 1.88 -12.50
CA ASN A 225 18.34 1.31 -13.81
C ASN A 225 16.86 1.48 -14.12
N ASP A 226 15.98 0.83 -13.37
CA ASP A 226 14.53 1.07 -13.45
C ASP A 226 14.02 1.66 -12.13
N VAL A 227 12.99 2.49 -12.21
CA VAL A 227 12.30 3.05 -11.07
C VAL A 227 10.84 2.63 -11.13
N THR A 228 10.38 1.96 -10.07
CA THR A 228 8.98 1.60 -9.91
C THR A 228 8.45 2.19 -8.61
N ALA A 229 7.41 3.00 -8.68
CA ALA A 229 6.68 3.54 -7.54
C ALA A 229 5.21 3.17 -7.69
N THR A 230 4.72 2.30 -6.80
CA THR A 230 3.34 1.81 -6.84
C THR A 230 2.64 1.99 -5.51
N ALA A 231 1.37 2.41 -5.56
CA ALA A 231 0.48 2.44 -4.40
C ALA A 231 -0.74 1.57 -4.71
N GLN A 232 -1.05 0.64 -3.82
CA GLN A 232 -2.17 -0.30 -3.99
C GLN A 232 -3.03 -0.33 -2.73
N SER A 233 -4.34 -0.12 -2.89
CA SER A 233 -5.31 -0.15 -1.80
C SER A 233 -6.44 -1.11 -2.11
N THR A 234 -6.76 -2.00 -1.18
CA THR A 234 -7.88 -2.92 -1.32
C THR A 234 -8.76 -2.84 -0.06
N ALA A 235 -9.98 -2.37 -0.23
CA ALA A 235 -11.00 -2.34 0.81
C ALA A 235 -12.13 -3.32 0.46
N THR A 236 -12.40 -4.26 1.36
CA THR A 236 -13.45 -5.25 1.17
C THR A 236 -14.39 -5.27 2.36
N ALA A 237 -15.65 -4.96 2.11
CA ALA A 237 -16.73 -5.12 3.06
C ALA A 237 -17.75 -6.12 2.50
N SER A 238 -17.79 -7.34 3.05
CA SER A 238 -18.65 -8.40 2.52
C SER A 238 -19.44 -9.09 3.63
N PHE A 239 -20.74 -9.16 3.45
CA PHE A 239 -21.65 -9.85 4.35
C PHE A 239 -22.64 -10.72 3.59
N TYR A 240 -22.60 -12.00 3.88
CA TYR A 240 -23.62 -12.95 3.46
C TYR A 240 -24.36 -13.45 4.69
N GLU A 241 -25.65 -13.19 4.76
CA GLU A 241 -26.48 -13.80 5.79
C GLU A 241 -26.67 -15.29 5.46
N ASP A 242 -26.16 -16.15 6.34
CA ASP A 242 -26.57 -17.55 6.33
C ASP A 242 -28.01 -17.58 6.87
N PRO A 243 -29.00 -18.09 6.13
CA PRO A 243 -30.40 -18.11 6.55
C PRO A 243 -30.66 -18.87 7.87
N VAL A 244 -29.63 -19.52 8.43
CA VAL A 244 -29.71 -20.28 9.69
C VAL A 244 -29.26 -19.47 10.92
N ALA A 245 -28.49 -18.38 10.73
CA ALA A 245 -27.90 -17.58 11.82
C ALA A 245 -28.47 -16.16 11.89
N GLY A 246 -29.81 -15.99 11.86
CA GLY A 246 -30.46 -14.67 11.92
C GLY A 246 -30.01 -13.83 13.11
N LEU A 247 -29.16 -12.83 12.89
CA LEU A 247 -28.88 -11.78 13.87
C LEU A 247 -30.05 -10.78 13.84
N THR A 248 -31.01 -10.97 14.72
CA THR A 248 -32.14 -10.06 14.90
C THR A 248 -31.64 -8.78 15.57
N ILE A 249 -31.32 -7.75 14.79
CA ILE A 249 -31.05 -6.44 15.35
C ILE A 249 -32.35 -5.66 15.48
N MET A 250 -32.78 -5.52 16.72
CA MET A 250 -33.82 -4.63 17.28
C MET A 250 -35.21 -4.64 16.64
N ALA A 251 -36.17 -5.09 17.43
CA ALA A 251 -37.59 -4.82 17.21
C ALA A 251 -37.88 -3.31 17.22
N LEU A 252 -38.04 -2.72 16.05
CA LEU A 252 -38.58 -1.37 15.88
C LEU A 252 -40.10 -1.41 15.94
N GLY A 253 -40.69 -1.43 17.14
CA GLY A 253 -42.13 -1.31 17.35
C GLY A 253 -42.95 -2.46 16.75
N PRO A 254 -43.95 -2.20 15.89
CA PRO A 254 -44.83 -3.21 15.32
C PRO A 254 -44.20 -4.14 14.28
N PHE A 255 -42.94 -3.88 13.87
CA PHE A 255 -42.18 -4.71 12.93
C PHE A 255 -41.45 -5.80 13.71
N THR A 256 -41.88 -7.02 13.61
CA THR A 256 -41.15 -8.19 14.08
C THR A 256 -40.37 -8.76 12.91
N GLY A 257 -39.05 -8.47 12.85
CA GLY A 257 -38.18 -8.86 11.76
C GLY A 257 -37.78 -7.66 10.90
N ALA A 258 -37.06 -6.70 11.49
CA ALA A 258 -36.39 -5.64 10.76
C ALA A 258 -34.87 -5.94 10.74
N GLY A 259 -34.29 -5.98 9.57
CA GLY A 259 -32.83 -6.02 9.36
C GLY A 259 -32.36 -4.78 8.61
N PHE A 260 -31.31 -4.15 9.12
CA PHE A 260 -30.64 -3.06 8.46
C PHE A 260 -29.13 -3.34 8.42
N TYR A 261 -28.54 -3.26 7.25
CA TYR A 261 -27.11 -3.46 7.04
C TYR A 261 -26.49 -2.25 6.36
N LEU A 262 -25.38 -1.81 6.92
CA LEU A 262 -24.52 -0.78 6.36
C LEU A 262 -23.18 -1.40 6.03
N MET A 263 -22.79 -1.31 4.77
CA MET A 263 -21.51 -1.78 4.28
C MET A 263 -20.84 -0.65 3.51
N ALA A 264 -19.56 -0.42 3.79
CA ALA A 264 -18.80 0.57 3.08
C ALA A 264 -17.39 0.03 2.79
N ALA A 265 -16.93 0.20 1.56
CA ALA A 265 -15.56 -0.05 1.16
C ALA A 265 -14.99 1.25 0.58
N ASP A 266 -13.91 1.77 1.16
CA ASP A 266 -13.20 2.98 0.73
C ASP A 266 -11.74 2.63 0.51
N ALA A 267 -11.29 2.67 -0.74
CA ALA A 267 -9.93 2.38 -1.16
C ALA A 267 -9.29 3.61 -1.80
N GLU A 268 -8.17 4.07 -1.26
CA GLU A 268 -7.43 5.22 -1.78
C GLU A 268 -5.96 4.86 -2.00
N ALA A 269 -5.47 5.04 -3.22
CA ALA A 269 -4.07 4.84 -3.59
C ALA A 269 -3.50 6.10 -4.26
N THR A 270 -2.35 6.57 -3.78
CA THR A 270 -1.75 7.81 -4.29
C THR A 270 -0.25 7.63 -4.58
N VAL A 271 0.19 8.07 -5.76
CA VAL A 271 1.60 8.26 -6.10
C VAL A 271 1.83 9.72 -6.47
N ASP A 272 2.53 10.46 -5.63
CA ASP A 272 2.85 11.87 -5.84
C ASP A 272 4.36 12.06 -6.05
N VAL A 273 4.73 12.63 -7.20
CA VAL A 273 6.10 13.10 -7.47
C VAL A 273 6.13 14.61 -7.28
N GLU A 274 6.73 15.03 -6.16
CA GLU A 274 6.76 16.43 -5.74
C GLU A 274 7.67 17.30 -6.62
N GLY A 275 7.44 18.59 -6.66
CA GLY A 275 8.17 19.53 -7.51
C GLY A 275 9.68 19.62 -7.23
N THR A 276 10.17 19.09 -6.12
CA THR A 276 11.60 19.00 -5.80
C THR A 276 12.23 17.67 -6.22
N ALA A 277 11.43 16.72 -6.68
CA ALA A 277 11.90 15.40 -7.06
C ALA A 277 12.78 15.44 -8.31
N ASN A 278 13.84 14.63 -8.30
CA ASN A 278 14.69 14.38 -9.45
C ASN A 278 14.85 12.86 -9.62
N VAL A 279 14.10 12.29 -10.53
CA VAL A 279 14.11 10.86 -10.85
C VAL A 279 14.86 10.64 -12.15
N GLN A 280 15.92 9.84 -12.10
CA GLN A 280 16.76 9.50 -13.25
C GLN A 280 16.91 7.97 -13.34
N ALA A 281 16.37 7.39 -14.39
CA ALA A 281 16.52 5.99 -14.72
C ALA A 281 17.22 5.82 -16.06
N SER A 282 18.12 4.85 -16.18
CA SER A 282 18.69 4.48 -17.47
C SER A 282 17.76 3.56 -18.28
N GLY A 283 16.85 2.87 -17.64
CA GLY A 283 15.77 2.07 -18.20
C GLY A 283 14.42 2.75 -18.01
N ASN A 284 13.43 2.01 -17.51
CA ASN A 284 12.05 2.44 -17.44
C ASN A 284 11.71 3.15 -16.12
N VAL A 285 10.72 4.04 -16.18
CA VAL A 285 10.08 4.63 -15.00
C VAL A 285 8.60 4.27 -15.00
N THR A 286 8.14 3.65 -13.93
CA THR A 286 6.73 3.31 -13.72
C THR A 286 6.22 3.95 -12.43
N MET A 287 5.18 4.74 -12.55
CA MET A 287 4.46 5.37 -11.44
C MET A 287 2.99 4.99 -11.58
N ALA A 288 2.46 4.23 -10.63
CA ALA A 288 1.10 3.70 -10.74
C ALA A 288 0.38 3.67 -9.40
N SER A 289 -0.88 4.07 -9.41
CA SER A 289 -1.81 3.90 -8.30
C SER A 289 -2.96 2.98 -8.69
N GLU A 290 -3.36 2.11 -7.77
CA GLU A 290 -4.41 1.13 -7.99
C GLU A 290 -5.30 1.00 -6.74
N SER A 291 -6.61 1.16 -6.92
CA SER A 291 -7.58 1.04 -5.84
C SER A 291 -8.68 0.05 -6.18
N HIS A 292 -8.94 -0.86 -5.24
CA HIS A 292 -10.02 -1.84 -5.34
C HIS A 292 -10.97 -1.68 -4.16
N ALA A 293 -12.21 -1.30 -4.43
CA ALA A 293 -13.26 -1.20 -3.44
C ALA A 293 -14.37 -2.22 -3.73
N LEU A 294 -14.62 -3.13 -2.79
CA LEU A 294 -15.64 -4.16 -2.91
C LEU A 294 -16.61 -4.07 -1.74
N SER A 295 -17.86 -3.71 -2.02
CA SER A 295 -18.94 -3.71 -1.05
C SER A 295 -20.04 -4.68 -1.48
N GLN A 296 -20.24 -5.74 -0.67
CA GLN A 296 -21.21 -6.78 -0.99
C GLN A 296 -22.05 -7.13 0.22
N ALA A 297 -23.37 -7.01 0.08
CA ALA A 297 -24.32 -7.46 1.10
C ALA A 297 -25.52 -8.15 0.46
N SER A 298 -25.90 -9.27 1.05
CA SER A 298 -27.13 -9.98 0.72
C SER A 298 -27.91 -10.25 2.00
N GLN A 299 -29.13 -9.77 2.06
CA GLN A 299 -30.03 -10.00 3.18
C GLN A 299 -31.29 -10.72 2.70
N ILE A 300 -31.63 -11.79 3.42
CA ILE A 300 -32.88 -12.51 3.26
C ILE A 300 -33.61 -12.45 4.61
N ASN A 301 -34.68 -11.67 4.68
CA ASN A 301 -35.49 -11.61 5.87
C ASN A 301 -36.72 -12.50 5.69
N THR A 302 -36.95 -13.40 6.65
CA THR A 302 -38.12 -14.28 6.70
C THR A 302 -38.80 -14.09 8.05
N SER A 303 -39.86 -13.31 8.14
CA SER A 303 -40.52 -13.03 9.40
C SER A 303 -41.98 -13.51 9.43
N GLY A 304 -42.47 -13.82 10.63
CA GLY A 304 -43.84 -14.23 10.90
C GLY A 304 -44.73 -13.18 11.62
N GLY A 305 -44.32 -11.90 11.64
CA GLY A 305 -45.02 -10.82 12.34
C GLY A 305 -46.02 -10.03 11.50
N LYS A 306 -46.52 -8.90 12.00
CA LYS A 306 -47.46 -8.01 11.28
C LYS A 306 -46.83 -7.13 10.21
N GLY A 307 -45.52 -7.14 10.08
CA GLY A 307 -44.73 -6.44 9.08
C GLY A 307 -43.30 -6.89 9.11
N SER A 308 -42.58 -6.79 7.98
CA SER A 308 -41.16 -7.04 7.88
C SER A 308 -40.44 -5.95 7.07
N LEU A 309 -39.18 -5.71 7.37
CA LEU A 309 -38.32 -4.74 6.71
C LEU A 309 -36.97 -5.34 6.51
N SER A 310 -36.51 -5.35 5.28
CA SER A 310 -35.13 -5.62 4.88
C SER A 310 -34.55 -4.37 4.26
N ALA A 311 -33.47 -3.83 4.81
CA ALA A 311 -32.83 -2.64 4.28
C ALA A 311 -31.32 -2.82 4.23
N ILE A 312 -30.73 -2.53 3.06
CA ILE A 312 -29.29 -2.56 2.81
C ILE A 312 -28.85 -1.21 2.25
N TYR A 313 -27.77 -0.70 2.79
CA TYR A 313 -27.04 0.44 2.24
C TYR A 313 -25.58 0.04 2.03
N ASN A 314 -25.15 0.05 0.78
CA ASN A 314 -23.79 -0.26 0.39
C ASN A 314 -23.13 0.93 -0.29
N THR A 315 -21.88 1.24 0.13
CA THR A 315 -21.02 2.16 -0.61
C THR A 315 -19.73 1.46 -1.06
N SER A 316 -19.20 1.90 -2.20
CA SER A 316 -17.94 1.40 -2.74
C SER A 316 -17.21 2.55 -3.43
N ASP A 317 -16.27 3.15 -2.72
CA ASP A 317 -15.53 4.31 -3.21
C ASP A 317 -14.09 3.91 -3.51
N ALA A 318 -13.63 4.18 -4.73
CA ALA A 318 -12.27 3.87 -5.17
C ALA A 318 -11.62 5.11 -5.78
N THR A 319 -10.51 5.55 -5.19
CA THR A 319 -9.75 6.71 -5.66
C THR A 319 -8.30 6.32 -5.92
N SER A 320 -7.87 6.49 -7.17
CA SER A 320 -6.46 6.34 -7.55
C SER A 320 -5.92 7.64 -8.13
N THR A 321 -4.82 8.12 -7.60
CA THR A 321 -4.17 9.34 -8.07
C THR A 321 -2.69 9.10 -8.32
N THR A 322 -2.24 9.34 -9.55
CA THR A 322 -0.81 9.39 -9.89
C THR A 322 -0.49 10.75 -10.49
N ARG A 323 0.39 11.50 -9.83
CA ARG A 323 0.67 12.89 -10.20
C ARG A 323 2.16 13.18 -10.26
N ILE A 324 2.61 13.83 -11.35
CA ILE A 324 3.92 14.47 -11.44
C ILE A 324 3.70 15.97 -11.35
N LYS A 325 4.16 16.58 -10.24
CA LYS A 325 3.90 17.99 -9.94
C LYS A 325 4.86 18.92 -10.67
N SER A 326 4.44 20.17 -10.79
CA SER A 326 5.23 21.25 -11.37
C SER A 326 6.62 21.39 -10.68
N GLY A 327 7.67 21.47 -11.46
CA GLY A 327 9.06 21.53 -10.97
C GLY A 327 9.76 20.18 -10.86
N ALA A 328 9.03 19.06 -10.83
CA ALA A 328 9.62 17.74 -10.81
C ALA A 328 10.41 17.46 -12.11
N THR A 329 11.52 16.74 -11.98
CA THR A 329 12.29 16.24 -13.12
C THR A 329 12.21 14.72 -13.15
N VAL A 330 11.73 14.15 -14.26
CA VAL A 330 11.65 12.70 -14.47
C VAL A 330 12.30 12.37 -15.81
N GLN A 331 13.41 11.63 -15.75
CA GLN A 331 14.17 11.19 -16.93
C GLN A 331 14.21 9.67 -16.96
N SER A 332 13.66 9.09 -18.00
CA SER A 332 13.70 7.67 -18.33
C SER A 332 14.52 7.47 -19.60
N GLY A 333 15.48 6.55 -19.58
CA GLY A 333 16.19 6.11 -20.78
C GLY A 333 15.38 5.12 -21.63
N GLY A 334 14.24 4.68 -21.14
CA GLY A 334 13.24 3.85 -21.80
C GLY A 334 11.86 4.47 -21.69
N ASP A 335 10.88 3.65 -21.31
CA ASP A 335 9.48 4.06 -21.23
C ASP A 335 9.17 4.78 -19.91
N LEU A 336 8.32 5.79 -19.96
CA LEU A 336 7.68 6.43 -18.81
C LEU A 336 6.20 6.04 -18.77
N THR A 337 5.79 5.38 -17.71
CA THR A 337 4.38 5.05 -17.45
C THR A 337 3.89 5.82 -16.23
N VAL A 338 2.78 6.54 -16.39
CA VAL A 338 2.05 7.24 -15.33
C VAL A 338 0.61 6.75 -15.39
N ALA A 339 0.18 5.96 -14.41
CA ALA A 339 -1.12 5.30 -14.47
C ALA A 339 -1.90 5.42 -13.17
N ALA A 340 -3.23 5.53 -13.28
CA ALA A 340 -4.18 5.42 -12.19
C ALA A 340 -5.28 4.44 -12.60
N HIS A 341 -5.52 3.42 -11.78
CA HIS A 341 -6.52 2.38 -12.07
C HIS A 341 -7.42 2.14 -10.86
N ASN A 342 -8.73 2.07 -11.11
CA ASN A 342 -9.70 1.72 -10.10
C ASN A 342 -10.58 0.56 -10.52
N GLU A 343 -10.93 -0.26 -9.53
CA GLU A 343 -12.02 -1.23 -9.63
C GLU A 343 -13.01 -1.01 -8.49
N ALA A 344 -14.28 -0.77 -8.82
CA ALA A 344 -15.35 -0.67 -7.85
C ALA A 344 -16.43 -1.72 -8.08
N PHE A 345 -16.80 -2.40 -7.00
CA PHE A 345 -17.82 -3.45 -7.03
C PHE A 345 -18.87 -3.20 -5.95
N ILE A 346 -20.13 -3.09 -6.36
CA ILE A 346 -21.29 -3.07 -5.47
C ILE A 346 -22.22 -4.22 -5.81
N ALA A 347 -22.56 -5.01 -4.80
CA ALA A 347 -23.69 -5.94 -4.85
C ALA A 347 -24.55 -5.77 -3.60
N ALA A 348 -25.68 -5.10 -3.72
CA ALA A 348 -26.67 -4.91 -2.68
C ALA A 348 -27.94 -5.68 -3.03
N SER A 349 -28.31 -6.70 -2.23
CA SER A 349 -29.51 -7.49 -2.46
C SER A 349 -30.35 -7.60 -1.18
N ALA A 350 -31.47 -6.89 -1.14
CA ALA A 350 -32.47 -6.98 -0.08
C ALA A 350 -33.64 -7.83 -0.56
N LEU A 351 -33.84 -8.97 0.08
CA LEU A 351 -35.00 -9.84 -0.14
C LEU A 351 -35.81 -9.96 1.16
N ASP A 352 -37.04 -9.53 1.13
CA ASP A 352 -37.94 -9.70 2.23
C ASP A 352 -39.08 -10.68 1.83
N VAL A 353 -39.18 -11.81 2.54
CA VAL A 353 -40.12 -12.87 2.26
C VAL A 353 -40.98 -13.12 3.47
N ILE A 354 -42.30 -13.04 3.30
CA ILE A 354 -43.26 -13.39 4.34
C ILE A 354 -43.99 -14.66 3.99
N ALA A 355 -43.86 -15.63 4.88
CA ALA A 355 -44.45 -16.98 4.72
C ALA A 355 -45.71 -17.24 5.58
N ALA A 356 -46.10 -16.35 6.50
CA ALA A 356 -47.16 -16.61 7.49
C ALA A 356 -48.41 -15.75 7.33
N ASP A 357 -49.53 -16.28 7.80
CA ASP A 357 -50.93 -15.86 7.59
C ASP A 357 -51.38 -14.50 8.18
N ALA A 358 -50.49 -13.65 8.68
CA ALA A 358 -50.89 -12.45 9.43
C ALA A 358 -50.19 -11.13 9.02
N ASN A 359 -49.38 -11.13 7.98
CA ASN A 359 -48.56 -9.96 7.65
C ASN A 359 -49.20 -9.09 6.56
N LYS A 360 -49.38 -7.84 6.91
CA LYS A 360 -50.01 -6.87 6.00
C LYS A 360 -49.03 -6.07 5.18
N LEU A 361 -47.75 -5.98 5.58
CA LEU A 361 -46.76 -5.15 4.93
C LEU A 361 -45.39 -5.83 4.84
N VAL A 362 -44.84 -5.89 3.64
CA VAL A 362 -43.48 -6.34 3.30
C VAL A 362 -42.71 -5.18 2.72
N VAL A 363 -41.54 -4.90 3.22
CA VAL A 363 -40.69 -3.81 2.72
C VAL A 363 -39.27 -4.28 2.46
N ALA A 364 -38.79 -4.12 1.23
CA ALA A 364 -37.39 -4.33 0.89
C ALA A 364 -36.79 -3.03 0.32
N ILE A 365 -35.67 -2.61 0.85
CA ILE A 365 -34.95 -1.43 0.42
C ILE A 365 -33.47 -1.80 0.18
N ALA A 366 -32.97 -1.49 -1.00
CA ALA A 366 -31.56 -1.61 -1.32
C ALA A 366 -31.06 -0.28 -1.90
N VAL A 367 -29.99 0.21 -1.34
CA VAL A 367 -29.30 1.41 -1.81
C VAL A 367 -27.86 1.07 -2.10
N GLY A 368 -27.37 1.46 -3.27
CA GLY A 368 -25.96 1.37 -3.68
C GLY A 368 -25.46 2.74 -4.08
N GLU A 369 -24.34 3.15 -3.54
CA GLU A 369 -23.68 4.41 -3.86
C GLU A 369 -22.21 4.16 -4.17
N SER A 370 -21.66 4.81 -5.19
CA SER A 370 -20.27 4.66 -5.56
C SER A 370 -19.70 5.96 -6.12
N ASP A 371 -18.51 6.32 -5.63
CA ASP A 371 -17.70 7.40 -6.19
C ASP A 371 -16.34 6.84 -6.61
N VAL A 372 -16.04 6.91 -7.91
CA VAL A 372 -14.85 6.30 -8.49
C VAL A 372 -14.09 7.31 -9.32
N ASP A 373 -12.88 7.65 -8.87
CA ASP A 373 -12.04 8.66 -9.49
C ASP A 373 -10.62 8.15 -9.79
N ALA A 374 -10.32 7.95 -11.08
CA ALA A 374 -8.96 7.66 -11.55
C ALA A 374 -8.33 8.92 -12.14
N THR A 375 -7.24 9.39 -11.56
CA THR A 375 -6.57 10.62 -11.96
C THR A 375 -5.08 10.38 -12.23
N ALA A 376 -4.66 10.50 -13.50
CA ALA A 376 -3.26 10.50 -13.92
C ALA A 376 -2.90 11.86 -14.51
N VAL A 377 -2.05 12.64 -13.82
CA VAL A 377 -1.76 14.03 -14.17
C VAL A 377 -0.27 14.32 -14.20
N ILE A 378 0.16 14.98 -15.26
CA ILE A 378 1.50 15.58 -15.36
C ILE A 378 1.29 17.10 -15.46
N GLU A 379 1.66 17.81 -14.37
CA GLU A 379 1.42 19.25 -14.27
C GLU A 379 2.36 20.07 -15.18
N SER A 380 1.90 21.27 -15.53
CA SER A 380 2.73 22.23 -16.28
C SER A 380 3.96 22.63 -15.45
N GLY A 381 5.14 22.66 -16.10
CA GLY A 381 6.41 22.95 -15.44
C GLY A 381 7.17 21.72 -14.95
N ALA A 382 6.62 20.51 -15.04
CA ALA A 382 7.39 19.29 -14.93
C ALA A 382 8.35 19.14 -16.14
N VAL A 383 9.54 18.61 -15.89
CA VAL A 383 10.57 18.37 -16.91
C VAL A 383 10.66 16.87 -17.17
N LEU A 384 10.29 16.44 -18.37
CA LEU A 384 10.20 15.05 -18.72
C LEU A 384 11.11 14.69 -19.90
N ALA A 385 11.75 13.53 -19.82
CA ALA A 385 12.44 12.90 -20.96
C ALA A 385 12.20 11.38 -20.90
N ALA A 386 11.77 10.78 -21.99
CA ALA A 386 11.55 9.36 -22.13
C ALA A 386 11.54 8.94 -23.60
N ASP A 387 11.80 7.67 -23.88
CA ASP A 387 11.67 7.11 -25.25
C ASP A 387 10.19 7.02 -25.64
N SER A 388 9.32 6.60 -24.72
CA SER A 388 7.87 6.64 -24.89
C SER A 388 7.16 7.10 -23.62
N LEU A 389 5.91 7.56 -23.75
CA LEU A 389 5.05 7.94 -22.62
C LEU A 389 3.71 7.22 -22.71
N VAL A 390 3.34 6.58 -21.61
CA VAL A 390 1.97 6.13 -21.36
C VAL A 390 1.41 6.91 -20.17
N LEU A 391 0.35 7.67 -20.39
CA LEU A 391 -0.41 8.38 -19.38
C LEU A 391 -1.84 7.83 -19.39
N ALA A 392 -2.22 7.08 -18.35
CA ALA A 392 -3.48 6.34 -18.35
C ALA A 392 -4.27 6.53 -17.06
N ALA A 393 -5.56 6.81 -17.19
CA ALA A 393 -6.51 6.76 -16.10
C ALA A 393 -7.66 5.83 -16.48
N GLU A 394 -7.94 4.82 -15.67
CA GLU A 394 -8.93 3.80 -15.99
C GLU A 394 -9.79 3.46 -14.78
N ASN A 395 -11.11 3.46 -14.97
CA ASN A 395 -12.09 2.91 -14.05
C ASN A 395 -12.75 1.67 -14.64
N GLN A 396 -12.88 0.62 -13.82
CA GLN A 396 -13.65 -0.57 -14.14
C GLN A 396 -14.69 -0.82 -13.05
N ASN A 397 -15.98 -0.74 -13.40
CA ASN A 397 -17.06 -0.70 -12.42
C ASN A 397 -18.08 -1.81 -12.64
N TYR A 398 -18.57 -2.37 -11.53
CA TYR A 398 -19.64 -3.35 -11.51
C TYR A 398 -20.66 -2.98 -10.44
N TYR A 399 -21.92 -2.72 -10.83
CA TYR A 399 -22.97 -2.28 -9.95
C TYR A 399 -24.22 -3.16 -10.07
N SER A 400 -24.65 -3.74 -8.95
CA SER A 400 -25.88 -4.55 -8.87
C SER A 400 -26.64 -4.20 -7.60
N VAL A 401 -27.77 -3.52 -7.73
CA VAL A 401 -28.64 -3.16 -6.61
C VAL A 401 -30.01 -3.75 -6.84
N SER A 402 -30.49 -4.58 -5.93
CA SER A 402 -31.77 -5.24 -6.05
C SER A 402 -32.56 -5.23 -4.75
N ALA A 403 -33.87 -4.96 -4.85
CA ALA A 403 -34.80 -5.05 -3.76
C ALA A 403 -36.00 -5.88 -4.18
N SER A 404 -36.36 -6.89 -3.41
CA SER A 404 -37.52 -7.75 -3.66
C SER A 404 -38.37 -7.93 -2.42
N ALA A 405 -39.64 -7.56 -2.52
CA ALA A 405 -40.64 -7.79 -1.46
C ALA A 405 -41.57 -8.89 -1.93
N MET A 406 -41.61 -10.02 -1.20
CA MET A 406 -42.40 -11.18 -1.59
C MET A 406 -43.36 -11.59 -0.46
N GLY A 407 -44.63 -11.42 -0.69
CA GLY A 407 -45.71 -11.92 0.20
C GLY A 407 -46.37 -13.15 -0.38
N LEU A 408 -46.34 -14.29 0.33
CA LEU A 408 -46.83 -15.56 -0.19
C LEU A 408 -48.31 -15.82 0.07
N LYS A 409 -48.89 -15.28 1.15
CA LYS A 409 -50.31 -15.50 1.47
C LYS A 409 -50.81 -14.37 2.36
N ASP A 410 -52.00 -13.85 2.03
CA ASP A 410 -52.69 -12.80 2.80
C ASP A 410 -51.87 -11.51 3.06
N THR A 411 -50.84 -11.23 2.21
CA THR A 411 -50.06 -10.00 2.23
C THR A 411 -50.85 -8.93 1.49
N GLU A 412 -51.23 -7.84 2.18
CA GLU A 412 -52.02 -6.76 1.58
C GLU A 412 -51.14 -5.77 0.82
N TYR A 413 -49.93 -5.53 1.31
CA TYR A 413 -49.04 -4.49 0.73
C TYR A 413 -47.59 -4.97 0.63
N GLY A 414 -46.97 -4.71 -0.50
CA GLY A 414 -45.55 -4.90 -0.72
C GLY A 414 -44.91 -3.60 -1.21
N ILE A 415 -43.74 -3.29 -0.69
CA ILE A 415 -42.92 -2.15 -1.13
C ILE A 415 -41.50 -2.65 -1.41
N ALA A 416 -41.02 -2.42 -2.62
CA ALA A 416 -39.62 -2.69 -2.95
C ALA A 416 -39.01 -1.43 -3.57
N VAL A 417 -37.90 -0.96 -3.00
CA VAL A 417 -37.18 0.23 -3.46
C VAL A 417 -35.73 -0.13 -3.68
N ALA A 418 -35.26 0.02 -4.90
CA ALA A 418 -33.84 -0.07 -5.22
C ALA A 418 -33.37 1.30 -5.74
N VAL A 419 -32.30 1.81 -5.17
CA VAL A 419 -31.67 3.08 -5.57
C VAL A 419 -30.20 2.82 -5.86
N GLY A 420 -29.73 3.31 -6.99
CA GLY A 420 -28.30 3.32 -7.35
C GLY A 420 -27.87 4.74 -7.68
N ASP A 421 -26.84 5.23 -7.02
CA ASP A 421 -26.16 6.49 -7.34
C ASP A 421 -24.68 6.20 -7.60
N PHE A 422 -24.27 6.29 -8.86
CA PHE A 422 -22.94 5.86 -9.28
C PHE A 422 -22.28 6.99 -10.08
N ASN A 423 -21.25 7.55 -9.48
CA ASN A 423 -20.44 8.60 -10.05
C ASN A 423 -19.06 8.04 -10.40
N THR A 424 -18.63 8.26 -11.63
CA THR A 424 -17.35 7.75 -12.13
C THR A 424 -16.64 8.80 -12.96
N ASN A 425 -15.34 8.97 -12.74
CA ASN A 425 -14.53 9.92 -13.46
C ASN A 425 -13.13 9.35 -13.72
N ALA A 426 -12.68 9.43 -14.98
CA ALA A 426 -11.32 9.11 -15.36
C ALA A 426 -10.67 10.33 -16.00
N THR A 427 -9.55 10.80 -15.46
CA THR A 427 -8.84 11.99 -15.94
C THR A 427 -7.39 11.67 -16.25
N ALA A 428 -6.98 11.79 -17.51
CA ALA A 428 -5.59 11.75 -17.94
C ALA A 428 -5.22 13.13 -18.53
N GLU A 429 -4.38 13.88 -17.81
CA GLU A 429 -4.03 15.24 -18.18
C GLU A 429 -2.51 15.43 -18.28
N MET A 430 -2.06 16.03 -19.38
CA MET A 430 -0.67 16.36 -19.62
C MET A 430 -0.49 17.84 -19.85
N GLY A 431 0.05 18.52 -18.85
CA GLY A 431 0.37 19.96 -18.90
C GLY A 431 1.85 20.26 -19.24
N ALA A 432 2.73 19.24 -19.22
CA ALA A 432 4.17 19.42 -19.43
C ALA A 432 4.58 19.22 -20.88
N SER A 433 5.76 19.73 -21.23
CA SER A 433 6.43 19.43 -22.50
C SER A 433 7.25 18.16 -22.36
N LEU A 434 7.25 17.33 -23.40
CA LEU A 434 8.05 16.12 -23.49
C LEU A 434 9.29 16.32 -24.36
N GLY A 435 10.41 15.78 -23.86
CA GLY A 435 11.65 15.78 -24.58
C GLY A 435 12.32 17.16 -24.61
N THR A 436 13.48 17.20 -25.26
CA THR A 436 14.24 18.40 -25.55
C THR A 436 14.43 18.49 -27.05
N ASP A 437 14.98 19.62 -27.55
CA ASP A 437 15.30 19.78 -28.98
C ASP A 437 16.27 18.70 -29.52
N THR A 438 16.98 18.04 -28.60
CA THR A 438 17.98 17.01 -28.92
C THR A 438 17.55 15.58 -28.55
N ALA A 439 16.58 15.43 -27.68
CA ALA A 439 16.02 14.14 -27.26
C ALA A 439 14.50 14.17 -27.43
N LYS A 440 14.00 13.57 -28.49
CA LYS A 440 12.58 13.52 -28.81
C LYS A 440 11.99 12.26 -28.21
N THR A 441 10.85 12.39 -27.57
CA THR A 441 10.02 11.24 -27.19
C THR A 441 9.42 10.59 -28.44
N GLY A 442 9.42 9.27 -28.50
CA GLY A 442 8.81 8.48 -29.56
C GLY A 442 7.28 8.45 -29.44
N ASP A 443 6.73 7.32 -29.05
CA ASP A 443 5.28 7.16 -28.96
C ASP A 443 4.72 7.78 -27.68
N VAL A 444 3.59 8.48 -27.81
CA VAL A 444 2.85 9.08 -26.69
C VAL A 444 1.44 8.55 -26.71
N SER A 445 1.01 7.91 -25.64
CA SER A 445 -0.36 7.44 -25.42
C SER A 445 -0.96 8.14 -24.21
N ILE A 446 -2.07 8.84 -24.40
CA ILE A 446 -2.83 9.45 -23.31
C ILE A 446 -4.24 8.88 -23.37
N THR A 447 -4.66 8.20 -22.32
CA THR A 447 -5.93 7.48 -22.28
C THR A 447 -6.67 7.79 -20.98
N ALA A 448 -7.92 8.22 -21.09
CA ALA A 448 -8.86 8.24 -19.98
C ALA A 448 -10.03 7.31 -20.35
N LEU A 449 -10.23 6.26 -19.57
CA LEU A 449 -11.23 5.24 -19.86
C LEU A 449 -12.09 4.98 -18.63
N ASP A 450 -13.38 5.19 -18.79
CA ASP A 450 -14.37 4.83 -17.81
C ASP A 450 -15.23 3.69 -18.35
N ARG A 451 -15.17 2.54 -17.69
CA ARG A 451 -15.86 1.32 -18.13
C ARG A 451 -16.77 0.80 -17.03
N THR A 452 -18.07 0.87 -17.26
CA THR A 452 -19.04 0.14 -16.47
C THR A 452 -19.33 -1.22 -17.12
N VAL A 453 -18.83 -2.29 -16.52
CA VAL A 453 -18.97 -3.64 -17.04
C VAL A 453 -20.40 -4.16 -16.86
N HIS A 454 -21.02 -3.81 -15.73
CA HIS A 454 -22.39 -4.16 -15.43
C HIS A 454 -23.05 -3.08 -14.57
N GLN A 455 -24.25 -2.68 -14.92
CA GLN A 455 -25.07 -1.80 -14.10
C GLN A 455 -26.51 -2.29 -14.07
N GLN A 456 -26.98 -2.66 -12.89
CA GLN A 456 -28.36 -3.09 -12.69
C GLN A 456 -28.96 -2.49 -11.42
N VAL A 457 -30.06 -1.80 -11.55
CA VAL A 457 -30.90 -1.38 -10.42
C VAL A 457 -32.30 -1.96 -10.64
N LYS A 458 -32.74 -2.85 -9.72
CA LYS A 458 -33.98 -3.59 -9.92
C LYS A 458 -34.82 -3.66 -8.64
N SER A 459 -36.08 -3.35 -8.74
CA SER A 459 -37.05 -3.58 -7.67
C SER A 459 -38.20 -4.47 -8.15
N GLY A 460 -38.72 -5.31 -7.26
CA GLY A 460 -39.83 -6.20 -7.57
C GLY A 460 -40.71 -6.46 -6.38
N VAL A 461 -41.99 -6.48 -6.59
CA VAL A 461 -43.02 -6.82 -5.58
C VAL A 461 -43.84 -7.98 -6.09
N THR A 462 -43.97 -9.00 -5.26
CA THR A 462 -44.88 -10.11 -5.50
C THR A 462 -45.79 -10.29 -4.27
N VAL A 463 -47.09 -10.10 -4.41
CA VAL A 463 -48.08 -10.34 -3.36
C VAL A 463 -49.01 -11.43 -3.82
N GLY A 464 -49.21 -12.45 -2.96
CA GLY A 464 -50.15 -13.52 -3.22
C GLY A 464 -51.57 -13.07 -2.92
N SER A 465 -52.51 -13.19 -3.87
CA SER A 465 -53.93 -13.06 -3.62
C SER A 465 -54.52 -14.44 -3.46
N ASN A 466 -55.27 -14.66 -2.38
CA ASN A 466 -56.19 -15.80 -2.32
C ASN A 466 -57.34 -15.49 -3.26
N THR A 467 -57.40 -16.16 -4.41
CA THR A 467 -58.66 -16.33 -5.18
C THR A 467 -59.32 -17.60 -4.74
#